data_d1d1dba29eb8b5994fe80479029e9c0b
#
_entry.id   d1d1dba29eb8b5994fe80479029e9c0b
#
_cell.length_a   1.000
_cell.length_b   1.000
_cell.length_c   1.000
_cell.angle_alpha   90.00
_cell.angle_beta   90.00
_cell.angle_gamma   90.00
#
_symmetry.space_group_name_H-M   'P 1'
#
loop_
_entity.id
_entity.type
_entity.pdbx_description
1 polymer ?
#
loop_
_entity_poly.entity_id
_entity_poly.type
_entity_poly.pdbx_seq_one_letter_code
_entity_poly.pdbx_strand_id
1 'polypeptide(L)'
;ITAVIVLFELTGQYTIILPMLTAIVIATATGRTLSRDTIYTLKLRRRGVDLDRHPQERRLAATAVEAVAEPLPEPLPAGTPLERAAHALAVSGHGILPVTDEAGRYQGCVTAQAVAEALGDDHDGTVGDLAELPPLVTCETSLADALTALTNAPGTGLPVLDGDHQLTGWLTHQAVLSALASAGSRGPV
;
A
#
# COMPACT_ATOMS: atom_id res chain seq x y z
N ILE A 1 16.24 15.69 -32.12
CA ILE A 1 15.87 16.64 -33.21
C ILE A 1 17.00 17.65 -33.38
N THR A 2 17.51 18.29 -32.32
CA THR A 2 18.58 19.30 -32.36
C THR A 2 19.84 18.82 -33.08
N ALA A 3 20.30 17.60 -32.84
CA ALA A 3 21.46 17.02 -33.51
C ALA A 3 21.29 16.91 -35.04
N VAL A 4 20.06 16.63 -35.51
CA VAL A 4 19.73 16.57 -36.95
C VAL A 4 19.82 17.94 -37.59
N ILE A 5 19.33 18.99 -36.90
CA ILE A 5 19.37 20.38 -37.37
C ILE A 5 20.83 20.86 -37.47
N VAL A 6 21.65 20.57 -36.46
CA VAL A 6 23.08 20.97 -36.48
C VAL A 6 23.85 20.27 -37.62
N LEU A 7 23.56 18.98 -37.84
CA LEU A 7 24.19 18.21 -38.90
C LEU A 7 23.81 18.74 -40.31
N PHE A 8 22.53 19.19 -40.42
CA PHE A 8 22.00 19.87 -41.60
C PHE A 8 22.70 21.21 -41.88
N GLU A 9 22.83 22.07 -40.86
CA GLU A 9 23.54 23.33 -41.01
C GLU A 9 25.02 23.14 -41.43
N LEU A 10 25.66 22.09 -40.96
CA LEU A 10 27.05 21.78 -41.26
C LEU A 10 27.24 21.24 -42.69
N THR A 11 26.28 20.45 -43.21
CA THR A 11 26.42 19.79 -44.52
C THR A 11 25.74 20.53 -45.66
N GLY A 12 24.74 21.40 -45.40
CA GLY A 12 24.02 22.13 -46.44
C GLY A 12 23.25 21.26 -47.45
N GLN A 13 23.14 19.96 -47.20
CA GLN A 13 22.52 19.01 -48.15
C GLN A 13 21.11 18.60 -47.69
N TYR A 14 20.08 19.13 -48.35
CA TYR A 14 18.68 18.84 -48.08
C TYR A 14 18.26 17.40 -48.39
N THR A 15 18.95 16.73 -49.33
CA THR A 15 18.60 15.39 -49.80
C THR A 15 18.80 14.32 -48.72
N ILE A 16 19.62 14.58 -47.70
CA ILE A 16 19.95 13.61 -46.63
C ILE A 16 18.93 13.66 -45.48
N ILE A 17 18.11 14.72 -45.36
CA ILE A 17 17.19 14.93 -44.21
C ILE A 17 16.16 13.82 -44.15
N LEU A 18 15.50 13.50 -45.25
CA LEU A 18 14.41 12.53 -45.29
C LEU A 18 14.86 11.10 -44.94
N PRO A 19 15.96 10.57 -45.55
CA PRO A 19 16.48 9.26 -45.16
C PRO A 19 16.95 9.20 -43.70
N MET A 20 17.55 10.29 -43.20
CA MET A 20 18.07 10.35 -41.85
C MET A 20 16.95 10.43 -40.81
N LEU A 21 15.89 11.19 -41.04
CA LEU A 21 14.70 11.20 -40.19
C LEU A 21 14.03 9.83 -40.15
N THR A 22 13.90 9.18 -41.32
CA THR A 22 13.32 7.81 -41.39
C THR A 22 14.17 6.81 -40.60
N ALA A 23 15.48 6.87 -40.70
CA ALA A 23 16.38 6.01 -39.97
C ALA A 23 16.29 6.23 -38.45
N ILE A 24 16.19 7.48 -38.00
CA ILE A 24 16.04 7.82 -36.58
C ILE A 24 14.68 7.33 -36.04
N VAL A 25 13.60 7.47 -36.79
CA VAL A 25 12.28 6.99 -36.40
C VAL A 25 12.28 5.46 -36.26
N ILE A 26 12.83 4.76 -37.27
CA ILE A 26 12.92 3.29 -37.24
C ILE A 26 13.83 2.83 -36.09
N ALA A 27 14.99 3.45 -35.90
CA ALA A 27 15.91 3.09 -34.82
C ALA A 27 15.27 3.35 -33.43
N THR A 28 14.53 4.45 -33.27
CA THR A 28 13.84 4.76 -32.01
C THR A 28 12.68 3.79 -31.75
N ALA A 29 11.92 3.45 -32.77
CA ALA A 29 10.83 2.48 -32.66
C ALA A 29 11.36 1.09 -32.28
N THR A 30 12.41 0.63 -33.00
CA THR A 30 13.06 -0.66 -32.73
C THR A 30 13.71 -0.67 -31.33
N GLY A 31 14.36 0.41 -30.94
CA GLY A 31 14.98 0.53 -29.62
C GLY A 31 13.95 0.42 -28.49
N ARG A 32 12.76 1.03 -28.65
CA ARG A 32 11.68 0.96 -27.65
C ARG A 32 11.02 -0.43 -27.57
N THR A 33 11.00 -1.19 -28.66
CA THR A 33 10.47 -2.57 -28.64
C THR A 33 11.44 -3.57 -28.05
N LEU A 34 12.75 -3.36 -28.25
CA LEU A 34 13.78 -4.25 -27.71
C LEU A 34 14.17 -3.96 -26.25
N SER A 35 14.11 -2.72 -25.81
CA SER A 35 14.47 -2.33 -24.45
C SER A 35 13.61 -1.16 -23.98
N ARG A 36 12.94 -1.34 -22.84
CA ARG A 36 12.24 -0.26 -22.13
C ARG A 36 13.19 0.69 -21.41
N ASP A 37 14.45 0.27 -21.25
CA ASP A 37 15.45 1.03 -20.51
C ASP A 37 16.32 1.88 -21.44
N THR A 38 16.55 3.13 -21.08
CA THR A 38 17.57 3.98 -21.69
C THR A 38 18.94 3.66 -21.06
N ILE A 39 20.04 4.05 -21.73
CA ILE A 39 21.41 3.85 -21.21
C ILE A 39 21.56 4.44 -19.78
N TYR A 40 20.83 5.51 -19.48
CA TYR A 40 20.85 6.17 -18.17
C TYR A 40 20.06 5.39 -17.12
N THR A 41 18.87 4.87 -17.46
CA THR A 41 18.04 4.09 -16.57
C THR A 41 18.67 2.74 -16.25
N LEU A 42 19.30 2.10 -17.23
CA LEU A 42 20.03 0.82 -17.04
C LEU A 42 21.20 0.97 -16.05
N LYS A 43 21.95 2.09 -16.14
CA LYS A 43 23.08 2.36 -15.24
C LYS A 43 22.63 2.62 -13.80
N LEU A 44 21.49 3.27 -13.62
CA LEU A 44 20.90 3.56 -12.31
C LEU A 44 20.25 2.31 -11.69
N ARG A 45 19.59 1.50 -12.51
CA ARG A 45 19.03 0.19 -12.10
C ARG A 45 20.12 -0.77 -11.61
N ARG A 46 21.28 -0.81 -12.27
CA ARG A 46 22.45 -1.58 -11.81
C ARG A 46 23.03 -1.10 -10.47
N ARG A 47 22.73 0.13 -10.07
CA ARG A 47 23.07 0.72 -8.76
C ARG A 47 21.95 0.58 -7.73
N GLY A 48 20.89 -0.20 -8.03
CA GLY A 48 19.76 -0.41 -7.12
C GLY A 48 18.78 0.76 -7.05
N VAL A 49 18.89 1.75 -7.96
CA VAL A 49 17.96 2.90 -7.99
C VAL A 49 16.89 2.61 -9.05
N ASP A 50 15.70 2.24 -8.60
CA ASP A 50 14.51 2.10 -9.44
C ASP A 50 13.91 3.48 -9.70
N LEU A 51 14.04 3.96 -10.96
CA LEU A 51 13.57 5.28 -11.39
C LEU A 51 12.09 5.30 -11.80
N ASP A 52 11.50 4.12 -12.02
CA ASP A 52 10.11 3.98 -12.46
C ASP A 52 9.12 4.18 -11.29
N ARG A 53 9.62 4.12 -10.04
CA ARG A 53 8.80 4.41 -8.85
C ARG A 53 8.83 5.90 -8.54
N HIS A 54 7.66 6.49 -8.43
CA HIS A 54 7.51 7.86 -7.93
C HIS A 54 8.26 8.04 -6.59
N PRO A 55 8.82 9.23 -6.30
CA PRO A 55 9.49 9.49 -5.02
C PRO A 55 8.64 9.14 -3.79
N GLN A 56 7.32 9.24 -3.91
CA GLN A 56 6.36 8.85 -2.88
C GLN A 56 6.33 7.33 -2.65
N GLU A 57 6.32 6.53 -3.73
CA GLU A 57 6.35 5.06 -3.65
C GLU A 57 7.64 4.55 -3.02
N ARG A 58 8.78 5.19 -3.33
CA ARG A 58 10.05 4.84 -2.68
C ARG A 58 10.04 5.11 -1.18
N ARG A 59 9.40 6.21 -0.76
CA ARG A 59 9.25 6.54 0.66
C ARG A 59 8.34 5.55 1.36
N LEU A 60 7.20 5.19 0.75
CA LEU A 60 6.31 4.17 1.28
C LEU A 60 7.02 2.82 1.42
N ALA A 61 7.82 2.43 0.44
CA ALA A 61 8.59 1.18 0.48
C ALA A 61 9.73 1.20 1.54
N ALA A 62 10.24 2.39 1.90
CA ALA A 62 11.30 2.56 2.87
C ALA A 62 10.81 2.82 4.31
N THR A 63 9.52 3.07 4.50
CA THR A 63 8.94 3.34 5.82
C THR A 63 8.22 2.10 6.32
N ALA A 64 8.58 1.65 7.52
CA ALA A 64 7.92 0.52 8.18
C ALA A 64 6.60 0.95 8.83
N VAL A 65 5.67 0.01 8.95
CA VAL A 65 4.36 0.20 9.60
C VAL A 65 4.49 0.68 11.03
N GLU A 66 5.50 0.23 11.78
CA GLU A 66 5.75 0.64 13.16
C GLU A 66 5.80 2.17 13.34
N ALA A 67 6.31 2.89 12.34
CA ALA A 67 6.45 4.34 12.41
C ALA A 67 5.11 5.11 12.36
N VAL A 68 4.02 4.45 11.95
CA VAL A 68 2.70 5.07 11.71
C VAL A 68 1.54 4.31 12.34
N ALA A 69 1.80 3.16 12.96
CA ALA A 69 0.79 2.37 13.65
C ALA A 69 0.15 3.19 14.79
N GLU A 70 -1.16 3.18 14.83
CA GLU A 70 -1.96 3.80 15.89
C GLU A 70 -2.11 2.84 17.06
N PRO A 71 -2.49 3.35 18.25
CA PRO A 71 -2.79 2.50 19.39
C PRO A 71 -3.86 1.46 19.04
N LEU A 72 -3.71 0.26 19.58
CA LEU A 72 -4.66 -0.82 19.38
C LEU A 72 -6.03 -0.43 19.93
N PRO A 73 -7.13 -0.54 19.16
CA PRO A 73 -8.47 -0.43 19.71
C PRO A 73 -8.74 -1.58 20.71
N GLU A 74 -9.62 -1.36 21.67
CA GLU A 74 -9.91 -2.37 22.68
C GLU A 74 -10.40 -3.67 22.04
N PRO A 75 -9.67 -4.82 22.22
CA PRO A 75 -10.04 -6.07 21.60
C PRO A 75 -11.33 -6.63 22.23
N LEU A 76 -12.13 -7.33 21.42
CA LEU A 76 -13.29 -8.03 21.88
C LEU A 76 -12.93 -9.49 22.23
N PRO A 77 -13.27 -9.98 23.44
CA PRO A 77 -13.19 -11.40 23.74
C PRO A 77 -14.09 -12.23 22.82
N ALA A 78 -13.62 -13.35 22.30
CA ALA A 78 -14.38 -14.21 21.38
C ALA A 78 -15.78 -14.62 21.90
N GLY A 79 -15.93 -14.79 23.22
CA GLY A 79 -17.21 -15.09 23.84
C GLY A 79 -18.18 -13.89 24.00
N THR A 80 -17.88 -12.74 23.45
CA THR A 80 -18.75 -11.55 23.54
C THR A 80 -20.04 -11.76 22.72
N PRO A 81 -21.25 -11.53 23.30
CA PRO A 81 -22.51 -11.56 22.56
C PRO A 81 -22.57 -10.51 21.45
N LEU A 82 -23.30 -10.80 20.36
CA LEU A 82 -23.34 -9.94 19.16
C LEU A 82 -23.90 -8.54 19.42
N GLU A 83 -24.91 -8.37 20.31
CA GLU A 83 -25.45 -7.06 20.66
C GLU A 83 -24.41 -6.17 21.34
N ARG A 84 -23.57 -6.79 22.16
CA ARG A 84 -22.50 -6.10 22.87
C ARG A 84 -21.38 -5.69 21.93
N ALA A 85 -21.08 -6.57 20.97
CA ALA A 85 -20.14 -6.28 19.89
C ALA A 85 -20.61 -5.15 18.98
N ALA A 86 -21.91 -5.13 18.63
CA ALA A 86 -22.52 -4.05 17.84
C ALA A 86 -22.34 -2.69 18.54
N HIS A 87 -22.58 -2.65 19.85
CA HIS A 87 -22.38 -1.43 20.63
C HIS A 87 -20.90 -0.99 20.65
N ALA A 88 -19.98 -1.92 20.89
CA ALA A 88 -18.54 -1.63 20.91
C ALA A 88 -18.05 -1.13 19.56
N LEU A 89 -18.47 -1.74 18.45
CA LEU A 89 -18.16 -1.32 17.08
C LEU A 89 -18.69 0.07 16.77
N ALA A 90 -19.93 0.38 17.21
CA ALA A 90 -20.53 1.71 17.02
C ALA A 90 -19.76 2.81 17.78
N VAL A 91 -19.28 2.51 18.98
CA VAL A 91 -18.53 3.48 19.82
C VAL A 91 -17.08 3.64 19.32
N SER A 92 -16.45 2.57 18.83
CA SER A 92 -15.05 2.61 18.41
C SER A 92 -14.79 3.50 17.19
N GLY A 93 -15.80 3.71 16.33
CA GLY A 93 -15.68 4.47 15.09
C GLY A 93 -14.82 3.80 13.99
N HIS A 94 -14.26 2.62 14.25
CA HIS A 94 -13.40 1.92 13.29
C HIS A 94 -14.15 0.99 12.34
N GLY A 95 -15.41 0.61 12.69
CA GLY A 95 -16.22 -0.33 11.89
C GLY A 95 -15.70 -1.76 11.86
N ILE A 96 -14.53 -2.01 12.48
CA ILE A 96 -13.87 -3.30 12.62
C ILE A 96 -13.07 -3.31 13.93
N LEU A 97 -13.12 -4.42 14.67
CA LEU A 97 -12.37 -4.58 15.92
C LEU A 97 -11.64 -5.93 15.94
N PRO A 98 -10.47 -6.01 16.60
CA PRO A 98 -9.77 -7.26 16.81
C PRO A 98 -10.50 -8.15 17.83
N VAL A 99 -10.43 -9.45 17.60
CA VAL A 99 -11.01 -10.48 18.46
C VAL A 99 -9.88 -11.27 19.09
N THR A 100 -9.99 -11.54 20.40
CA THR A 100 -9.01 -12.31 21.16
C THR A 100 -9.65 -13.50 21.85
N ASP A 101 -8.87 -14.55 22.07
CA ASP A 101 -9.27 -15.69 22.91
C ASP A 101 -9.21 -15.32 24.41
N GLU A 102 -9.59 -16.27 25.28
CA GLU A 102 -9.52 -16.10 26.73
C GLU A 102 -8.11 -15.87 27.27
N ALA A 103 -7.09 -16.26 26.52
CA ALA A 103 -5.69 -16.03 26.83
C ALA A 103 -5.14 -14.73 26.29
N GLY A 104 -5.99 -13.90 25.65
CA GLY A 104 -5.60 -12.62 25.03
C GLY A 104 -4.90 -12.75 23.68
N ARG A 105 -4.87 -13.95 23.07
CA ARG A 105 -4.23 -14.17 21.78
C ARG A 105 -5.18 -13.77 20.65
N TYR A 106 -4.62 -13.19 19.62
CA TYR A 106 -5.36 -12.76 18.45
C TYR A 106 -6.01 -13.94 17.71
N GLN A 107 -7.33 -13.88 17.48
CA GLN A 107 -8.09 -14.84 16.71
C GLN A 107 -8.55 -14.34 15.34
N GLY A 108 -8.69 -13.06 15.17
CA GLY A 108 -9.21 -12.45 13.94
C GLY A 108 -9.78 -11.06 14.19
N CYS A 109 -10.55 -10.58 13.24
CA CYS A 109 -11.30 -9.34 13.36
C CYS A 109 -12.79 -9.57 13.07
N VAL A 110 -13.63 -8.76 13.67
CA VAL A 110 -15.06 -8.72 13.39
C VAL A 110 -15.45 -7.34 12.85
N THR A 111 -16.26 -7.32 11.79
CA THR A 111 -16.76 -6.10 11.16
C THR A 111 -18.16 -5.75 11.65
N ALA A 112 -18.51 -4.46 11.64
CA ALA A 112 -19.85 -4.01 11.95
C ALA A 112 -20.89 -4.59 10.99
N GLN A 113 -20.52 -4.83 9.73
CA GLN A 113 -21.38 -5.44 8.74
C GLN A 113 -21.70 -6.90 9.11
N ALA A 114 -20.68 -7.72 9.42
CA ALA A 114 -20.90 -9.13 9.80
C ALA A 114 -21.79 -9.27 11.04
N VAL A 115 -21.58 -8.39 12.04
CA VAL A 115 -22.43 -8.38 13.26
C VAL A 115 -23.86 -7.96 12.93
N ALA A 116 -24.05 -6.95 12.07
CA ALA A 116 -25.39 -6.50 11.69
C ALA A 116 -26.16 -7.55 10.90
N GLU A 117 -25.47 -8.26 9.98
CA GLU A 117 -26.07 -9.36 9.21
C GLU A 117 -26.47 -10.52 10.13
N ALA A 118 -25.59 -10.93 11.04
CA ALA A 118 -25.89 -12.00 12.00
C ALA A 118 -27.06 -11.66 12.94
N LEU A 119 -27.14 -10.42 13.43
CA LEU A 119 -28.27 -9.95 14.23
C LEU A 119 -29.58 -9.86 13.42
N GLY A 120 -29.49 -9.54 12.11
CA GLY A 120 -30.66 -9.53 11.22
C GLY A 120 -31.22 -10.91 10.92
N ASP A 121 -30.38 -11.95 11.00
CA ASP A 121 -30.74 -13.35 10.78
C ASP A 121 -31.13 -14.09 12.09
N ASP A 122 -31.35 -13.36 13.19
CA ASP A 122 -31.63 -13.92 14.53
C ASP A 122 -30.57 -14.99 14.96
N HIS A 123 -29.31 -14.75 14.60
CA HIS A 123 -28.22 -15.67 14.94
C HIS A 123 -27.80 -15.49 16.41
N ASP A 124 -28.11 -16.46 17.24
CA ASP A 124 -27.66 -16.55 18.63
C ASP A 124 -26.19 -17.06 18.66
N GLY A 125 -25.25 -16.15 18.43
CA GLY A 125 -23.82 -16.49 18.36
C GLY A 125 -22.96 -15.50 19.15
N THR A 126 -21.66 -15.74 19.07
CA THR A 126 -20.63 -14.91 19.68
C THR A 126 -19.75 -14.27 18.61
N VAL A 127 -18.97 -13.28 19.01
CA VAL A 127 -18.00 -12.61 18.12
C VAL A 127 -16.98 -13.59 17.55
N GLY A 128 -16.61 -14.63 18.30
CA GLY A 128 -15.68 -15.65 17.87
C GLY A 128 -16.17 -16.44 16.65
N ASP A 129 -17.50 -16.61 16.52
CA ASP A 129 -18.10 -17.34 15.38
C ASP A 129 -18.04 -16.52 14.08
N LEU A 130 -17.94 -15.19 14.18
CA LEU A 130 -17.88 -14.25 13.07
C LEU A 130 -16.48 -13.70 12.80
N ALA A 131 -15.47 -14.09 13.60
CA ALA A 131 -14.13 -13.59 13.47
C ALA A 131 -13.47 -14.10 12.19
N GLU A 132 -13.06 -13.19 11.33
CA GLU A 132 -12.30 -13.49 10.12
C GLU A 132 -10.86 -13.03 10.26
N LEU A 133 -9.92 -13.74 9.59
CA LEU A 133 -8.52 -13.37 9.55
C LEU A 133 -8.28 -12.43 8.36
N PRO A 134 -8.15 -11.12 8.58
CA PRO A 134 -7.75 -10.19 7.52
C PRO A 134 -6.29 -10.44 7.12
N PRO A 135 -5.83 -9.81 6.02
CA PRO A 135 -4.41 -9.81 5.68
C PRO A 135 -3.57 -9.34 6.86
N LEU A 136 -2.53 -10.11 7.20
CA LEU A 136 -1.66 -9.80 8.34
C LEU A 136 -0.61 -8.77 7.93
N VAL A 137 -0.36 -7.83 8.84
CA VAL A 137 0.67 -6.80 8.71
C VAL A 137 1.56 -6.86 9.95
N THR A 138 2.87 -6.87 9.74
CA THR A 138 3.86 -6.85 10.84
C THR A 138 4.45 -5.46 11.00
N CYS A 139 5.09 -5.21 12.15
CA CYS A 139 5.80 -3.97 12.42
C CYS A 139 6.83 -3.61 11.35
N GLU A 140 7.50 -4.63 10.76
CA GLU A 140 8.53 -4.47 9.73
C GLU A 140 7.98 -4.33 8.31
N THR A 141 6.69 -4.58 8.10
CA THR A 141 6.06 -4.47 6.77
C THR A 141 6.20 -3.06 6.23
N SER A 142 6.53 -2.93 4.93
CA SER A 142 6.59 -1.62 4.30
C SER A 142 5.20 -0.98 4.19
N LEU A 143 5.11 0.36 4.26
CA LEU A 143 3.83 1.04 4.06
C LEU A 143 3.23 0.81 2.66
N ALA A 144 4.05 0.49 1.66
CA ALA A 144 3.57 0.15 0.31
C ALA A 144 2.81 -1.18 0.30
N ASP A 145 3.37 -2.20 0.95
CA ASP A 145 2.75 -3.52 1.07
C ASP A 145 1.54 -3.46 2.00
N ALA A 146 1.64 -2.72 3.10
CA ALA A 146 0.56 -2.49 4.04
C ALA A 146 -0.64 -1.76 3.39
N LEU A 147 -0.41 -0.78 2.51
CA LEU A 147 -1.46 -0.11 1.75
C LEU A 147 -2.17 -1.08 0.81
N THR A 148 -1.42 -1.99 0.18
CA THR A 148 -2.00 -3.05 -0.65
C THR A 148 -2.85 -4.00 0.19
N ALA A 149 -2.39 -4.39 1.37
CA ALA A 149 -3.14 -5.20 2.32
C ALA A 149 -4.43 -4.51 2.78
N LEU A 150 -4.35 -3.21 3.14
CA LEU A 150 -5.51 -2.39 3.51
C LEU A 150 -6.57 -2.31 2.40
N THR A 151 -6.13 -2.20 1.13
CA THR A 151 -7.06 -2.11 -0.01
C THR A 151 -7.85 -3.41 -0.20
N ASN A 152 -7.28 -4.55 0.20
CA ASN A 152 -7.91 -5.87 0.12
C ASN A 152 -8.61 -6.30 1.41
N ALA A 153 -8.57 -5.47 2.45
CA ALA A 153 -9.19 -5.78 3.74
C ALA A 153 -10.69 -5.49 3.76
N PRO A 154 -11.50 -6.25 4.49
CA PRO A 154 -12.93 -6.04 4.59
C PRO A 154 -13.32 -4.81 5.44
N GLY A 155 -12.36 -4.10 6.04
CA GLY A 155 -12.60 -2.99 6.95
C GLY A 155 -11.68 -1.79 6.72
N THR A 156 -11.78 -0.79 7.60
CA THR A 156 -11.05 0.47 7.51
C THR A 156 -9.65 0.42 8.14
N GLY A 157 -9.27 -0.72 8.74
CA GLY A 157 -7.99 -0.88 9.40
C GLY A 157 -7.55 -2.33 9.51
N LEU A 158 -6.26 -2.53 9.78
CA LEU A 158 -5.63 -3.84 9.93
C LEU A 158 -4.89 -3.94 11.26
N PRO A 159 -4.89 -5.14 11.88
CA PRO A 159 -4.06 -5.42 13.04
C PRO A 159 -2.59 -5.45 12.65
N VAL A 160 -1.75 -4.85 13.50
CA VAL A 160 -0.30 -4.91 13.39
C VAL A 160 0.21 -5.90 14.44
N LEU A 161 0.95 -6.89 13.98
CA LEU A 161 1.50 -7.94 14.83
C LEU A 161 3.01 -7.80 14.98
N ASP A 162 3.53 -8.28 16.09
CA ASP A 162 4.97 -8.47 16.27
C ASP A 162 5.45 -9.84 15.74
N GLY A 163 6.74 -10.14 15.95
CA GLY A 163 7.33 -11.42 15.57
C GLY A 163 6.75 -12.65 16.30
N ASP A 164 6.10 -12.45 17.45
CA ASP A 164 5.46 -13.48 18.27
C ASP A 164 3.94 -13.57 18.03
N HIS A 165 3.44 -12.94 16.96
CA HIS A 165 2.02 -12.88 16.60
C HIS A 165 1.14 -12.19 17.67
N GLN A 166 1.71 -11.29 18.45
CA GLN A 166 0.98 -10.47 19.41
C GLN A 166 0.50 -9.19 18.77
N LEU A 167 -0.70 -8.75 19.13
CA LEU A 167 -1.25 -7.46 18.69
C LEU A 167 -0.46 -6.31 19.33
N THR A 168 0.20 -5.50 18.50
CA THR A 168 1.02 -4.35 18.95
C THR A 168 0.45 -3.01 18.55
N GLY A 169 -0.39 -2.97 17.51
CA GLY A 169 -0.94 -1.72 17.02
C GLY A 169 -2.05 -1.92 16.00
N TRP A 170 -2.50 -0.81 15.48
CA TRP A 170 -3.57 -0.73 14.49
C TRP A 170 -3.16 0.17 13.32
N LEU A 171 -3.37 -0.29 12.09
CA LEU A 171 -3.07 0.48 10.90
C LEU A 171 -4.34 0.87 10.17
N THR A 172 -4.55 2.17 9.97
CA THR A 172 -5.69 2.71 9.22
C THR A 172 -5.24 3.36 7.91
N HIS A 173 -6.17 3.49 6.96
CA HIS A 173 -5.92 4.29 5.75
C HIS A 173 -5.53 5.73 6.10
N GLN A 174 -6.14 6.30 7.15
CA GLN A 174 -5.87 7.66 7.59
C GLN A 174 -4.45 7.81 8.12
N ALA A 175 -3.94 6.84 8.88
CA ALA A 175 -2.57 6.84 9.37
C ALA A 175 -1.57 6.83 8.21
N VAL A 176 -1.78 5.98 7.19
CA VAL A 176 -0.94 5.94 6.00
C VAL A 176 -0.98 7.24 5.21
N LEU A 177 -2.18 7.82 5.00
CA LEU A 177 -2.35 9.09 4.29
C LEU A 177 -1.71 10.26 5.05
N SER A 178 -1.82 10.28 6.37
CA SER A 178 -1.19 11.31 7.22
C SER A 178 0.34 11.23 7.17
N ALA A 179 0.88 10.01 7.14
CA ALA A 179 2.32 9.79 6.97
C ALA A 179 2.82 10.29 5.62
N LEU A 180 2.05 10.07 4.54
CA LEU A 180 2.35 10.59 3.21
C LEU A 180 2.33 12.12 3.16
N ALA A 181 1.33 12.75 3.76
CA ALA A 181 1.17 14.20 3.79
C ALA A 181 2.32 14.86 4.59
N SER A 182 2.67 14.30 5.75
CA SER A 182 3.77 14.81 6.59
C SER A 182 5.14 14.64 5.93
N ALA A 183 5.32 13.58 5.16
CA ALA A 183 6.54 13.34 4.40
C ALA A 183 6.69 14.29 3.20
N GLY A 184 5.57 14.80 2.65
CA GLY A 184 5.55 15.78 1.57
C GLY A 184 5.91 17.20 2.01
N SER A 185 5.66 17.55 3.28
CA SER A 185 5.92 18.89 3.82
C SER A 185 7.37 19.13 4.25
N ARG A 186 8.20 18.10 4.38
CA ARG A 186 9.65 18.19 4.59
C ARG A 186 10.38 18.13 3.25
N GLY A 187 10.21 19.18 2.43
CA GLY A 187 11.05 19.44 1.26
C GLY A 187 12.49 19.73 1.70
N PRO A 188 13.49 19.48 0.84
CA PRO A 188 14.88 19.77 1.17
C PRO A 188 15.07 21.28 1.39
N VAL A 189 15.68 21.63 2.53
CA VAL A 189 16.28 22.94 2.77
C VAL A 189 17.58 23.04 2.01
#